data_1c7ebedb5fc264fa1e6d1556c7aa8a16
#
_entry.id   1c7ebedb5fc264fa1e6d1556c7aa8a16
#
_cell.length_a   1.000
_cell.length_b   1.000
_cell.length_c   1.000
_cell.angle_alpha   90.00
_cell.angle_beta   90.00
_cell.angle_gamma   90.00
#
_symmetry.space_group_name_H-M   'P 1'
#
loop_
_entity.id
_entity.type
_entity.pdbx_description
1 polymer ?
#
loop_
_entity_poly.entity_id
_entity_poly.type
_entity_poly.pdbx_seq_one_letter_code
_entity_poly.pdbx_strand_id
1 'polypeptide(L)'
;MNKPALPSIPVFKLYGESLDWSTPDLLHCETISKRSREHHWEIKPHRHADLCQLLFVHRGQAELQVESQRTVLGESAIQVLPPLSVHGFRFSEDIEGFVVTLAAPLVAHLQGQLGHSVNALAVSESYPARGDSAYLNRLFSDLQNEYQGHQPAREMLMHALVSTIVVWVSRQALQRRSANQRPQRAREYFNGFIQLVEAHYREHVKVEDLAHKLGISVSHLIGTCRELAGQPALQIMHERQLLEAKRLLTYTGMTIYEISDALGFSDPTNFTRLFRRRVGVSPKAFRDRLKSDQDAAE
;
A
#
# COMPACT_ATOMS: atom_id res chain seq x y z
N MET A 1 -34.91 11.87 -6.75
CA MET A 1 -33.63 12.29 -7.36
C MET A 1 -32.55 11.36 -6.85
N ASN A 2 -32.13 10.39 -7.66
CA ASN A 2 -31.04 9.47 -7.33
C ASN A 2 -29.72 10.25 -7.31
N LYS A 3 -29.06 10.32 -6.16
CA LYS A 3 -27.66 10.74 -6.09
C LYS A 3 -26.82 9.77 -6.94
N PRO A 4 -25.98 10.25 -7.87
CA PRO A 4 -25.09 9.39 -8.58
C PRO A 4 -24.18 8.68 -7.57
N ALA A 5 -24.13 7.35 -7.63
CA ALA A 5 -23.21 6.55 -6.84
C ALA A 5 -21.79 7.03 -7.18
N LEU A 6 -21.02 7.42 -6.17
CA LEU A 6 -19.60 7.73 -6.35
C LEU A 6 -18.93 6.48 -6.96
N PRO A 7 -18.13 6.62 -8.02
CA PRO A 7 -17.48 5.49 -8.63
C PRO A 7 -16.64 4.77 -7.57
N SER A 8 -16.86 3.47 -7.42
CA SER A 8 -16.08 2.66 -6.48
C SER A 8 -14.64 2.61 -6.98
N ILE A 9 -13.71 3.07 -6.14
CA ILE A 9 -12.27 3.01 -6.44
C ILE A 9 -11.86 1.54 -6.40
N PRO A 10 -11.37 0.95 -7.50
CA PRO A 10 -10.99 -0.44 -7.54
C PRO A 10 -9.78 -0.72 -6.65
N VAL A 11 -9.70 -1.95 -6.11
CA VAL A 11 -8.58 -2.45 -5.31
C VAL A 11 -7.89 -3.53 -6.15
N PHE A 12 -6.63 -3.32 -6.47
CA PHE A 12 -5.80 -4.28 -7.21
C PHE A 12 -4.62 -4.76 -6.37
N LYS A 13 -4.05 -5.92 -6.70
CA LYS A 13 -2.70 -6.29 -6.27
C LYS A 13 -1.65 -5.71 -7.22
N LEU A 14 -1.80 -5.96 -8.51
CA LEU A 14 -1.12 -5.22 -9.56
C LEU A 14 -2.19 -4.63 -10.47
N TYR A 15 -2.02 -3.42 -10.96
CA TYR A 15 -3.04 -2.73 -11.75
C TYR A 15 -3.39 -3.54 -13.01
N GLY A 16 -4.68 -3.79 -13.22
CA GLY A 16 -5.20 -4.53 -14.37
C GLY A 16 -5.13 -6.06 -14.24
N GLU A 17 -4.59 -6.61 -13.15
CA GLU A 17 -4.52 -8.05 -12.91
C GLU A 17 -5.57 -8.52 -11.91
N SER A 18 -5.88 -9.82 -11.97
CA SER A 18 -6.75 -10.50 -11.00
C SER A 18 -6.18 -10.40 -9.58
N LEU A 19 -6.99 -10.75 -8.57
CA LEU A 19 -6.68 -10.62 -7.15
C LEU A 19 -5.42 -11.40 -6.67
N ASP A 20 -4.73 -12.12 -7.56
CA ASP A 20 -3.61 -12.96 -7.22
C ASP A 20 -2.26 -12.25 -7.33
N TRP A 21 -1.42 -12.48 -6.35
CA TRP A 21 0.00 -12.09 -6.38
C TRP A 21 0.71 -13.08 -7.31
N SER A 22 1.12 -12.61 -8.48
CA SER A 22 1.63 -13.44 -9.59
C SER A 22 3.05 -13.98 -9.40
N THR A 23 3.70 -13.68 -8.27
CA THR A 23 5.09 -14.08 -8.02
C THR A 23 5.24 -14.68 -6.61
N PRO A 24 6.09 -15.71 -6.43
CA PRO A 24 6.44 -16.20 -5.10
C PRO A 24 7.29 -15.20 -4.29
N ASP A 25 7.89 -14.23 -4.95
CA ASP A 25 8.73 -13.21 -4.32
C ASP A 25 7.90 -12.23 -3.48
N LEU A 26 8.49 -11.69 -2.43
CA LEU A 26 7.88 -10.65 -1.60
C LEU A 26 7.93 -9.25 -2.24
N LEU A 27 8.46 -9.15 -3.45
CA LEU A 27 8.50 -7.93 -4.26
C LEU A 27 8.22 -8.23 -5.72
N HIS A 28 7.72 -7.21 -6.43
CA HIS A 28 7.60 -7.19 -7.89
C HIS A 28 8.30 -5.94 -8.42
N CYS A 29 9.05 -6.10 -9.50
CA CYS A 29 9.78 -5.00 -10.14
C CYS A 29 9.50 -4.99 -11.64
N GLU A 30 9.12 -3.83 -12.17
CA GLU A 30 8.88 -3.64 -13.59
C GLU A 30 9.24 -2.23 -14.05
N THR A 31 9.45 -2.04 -15.36
CA THR A 31 9.65 -0.71 -15.91
C THR A 31 8.31 0.00 -16.08
N ILE A 32 8.29 1.33 -15.83
CA ILE A 32 7.08 2.16 -16.03
C ILE A 32 6.59 2.04 -17.47
N SER A 33 7.52 2.09 -18.45
CA SER A 33 7.18 2.04 -19.86
C SER A 33 6.52 0.73 -20.28
N LYS A 34 6.91 -0.41 -19.72
CA LYS A 34 6.28 -1.71 -19.99
C LYS A 34 4.82 -1.70 -19.52
N ARG A 35 4.60 -1.34 -18.27
CA ARG A 35 3.26 -1.32 -17.65
C ARG A 35 2.36 -0.27 -18.29
N SER A 36 2.84 0.95 -18.50
CA SER A 36 2.01 2.06 -18.97
C SER A 36 1.59 1.95 -20.45
N ARG A 37 2.41 1.33 -21.32
CA ARG A 37 2.03 1.08 -22.72
C ARG A 37 0.77 0.24 -22.85
N GLU A 38 0.60 -0.78 -22.02
CA GLU A 38 -0.58 -1.65 -22.00
C GLU A 38 -1.86 -0.89 -21.62
N HIS A 39 -1.71 0.27 -20.96
CA HIS A 39 -2.80 1.13 -20.48
C HIS A 39 -2.82 2.52 -21.12
N HIS A 40 -2.27 2.68 -22.34
CA HIS A 40 -2.26 3.96 -23.05
C HIS A 40 -1.65 5.12 -22.24
N TRP A 41 -0.58 4.85 -21.49
CA TRP A 41 0.15 5.79 -20.64
C TRP A 41 -0.68 6.38 -19.48
N GLU A 42 -1.86 5.82 -19.21
CA GLU A 42 -2.74 6.25 -18.14
C GLU A 42 -3.10 5.07 -17.21
N ILE A 43 -2.75 5.19 -15.95
CA ILE A 43 -3.16 4.28 -14.87
C ILE A 43 -4.24 4.98 -14.06
N LYS A 44 -5.48 4.51 -14.20
CA LYS A 44 -6.64 5.10 -13.53
C LYS A 44 -6.53 5.00 -12.01
N PRO A 45 -7.18 5.91 -11.25
CA PRO A 45 -7.19 5.87 -9.79
C PRO A 45 -7.61 4.49 -9.25
N HIS A 46 -6.72 3.92 -8.45
CA HIS A 46 -6.90 2.62 -7.78
C HIS A 46 -6.14 2.63 -6.45
N ARG A 47 -6.24 1.55 -5.68
CA ARG A 47 -5.47 1.37 -4.46
C ARG A 47 -5.05 -0.09 -4.29
N HIS A 48 -3.96 -0.30 -3.58
CA HIS A 48 -3.52 -1.60 -3.13
C HIS A 48 -3.83 -1.77 -1.66
N ALA A 49 -4.36 -2.93 -1.30
CA ALA A 49 -4.81 -3.15 0.07
C ALA A 49 -3.65 -3.38 1.05
N ASP A 50 -2.57 -4.03 0.59
CA ASP A 50 -1.48 -4.55 1.41
C ASP A 50 -0.10 -4.41 0.74
N LEU A 51 0.00 -3.53 -0.24
CA LEU A 51 1.22 -3.33 -1.01
C LEU A 51 1.70 -1.89 -0.88
N CYS A 52 2.99 -1.73 -0.70
CA CYS A 52 3.67 -0.45 -0.81
C CYS A 52 4.36 -0.37 -2.17
N GLN A 53 4.23 0.75 -2.88
CA GLN A 53 4.93 0.96 -4.14
C GLN A 53 5.96 2.07 -4.04
N LEU A 54 7.09 1.85 -4.71
CA LEU A 54 8.12 2.82 -4.98
C LEU A 54 8.14 3.07 -6.48
N LEU A 55 7.70 4.25 -6.90
CA LEU A 55 7.78 4.69 -8.30
C LEU A 55 9.02 5.57 -8.45
N PHE A 56 9.99 5.14 -9.24
CA PHE A 56 11.17 5.93 -9.59
C PHE A 56 11.06 6.42 -11.03
N VAL A 57 10.99 7.73 -11.21
CA VAL A 57 11.07 8.39 -12.52
C VAL A 57 12.52 8.78 -12.75
N HIS A 58 13.15 8.18 -13.75
CA HIS A 58 14.52 8.52 -14.15
C HIS A 58 14.52 9.66 -15.17
N ARG A 59 13.64 9.56 -16.18
CA ARG A 59 13.47 10.54 -17.27
C ARG A 59 12.00 10.67 -17.63
N GLY A 60 11.61 11.79 -18.22
CA GLY A 60 10.22 12.09 -18.57
C GLY A 60 9.45 12.62 -17.38
N GLN A 61 8.12 12.62 -17.47
CA GLN A 61 7.21 13.18 -16.46
C GLN A 61 6.09 12.21 -16.11
N ALA A 62 5.68 12.24 -14.86
CA ALA A 62 4.50 11.55 -14.37
C ALA A 62 3.55 12.55 -13.69
N GLU A 63 2.36 12.74 -14.24
CA GLU A 63 1.27 13.37 -13.49
C GLU A 63 0.75 12.34 -12.51
N LEU A 64 0.89 12.62 -11.25
CA LEU A 64 0.50 11.76 -10.14
C LEU A 64 -0.75 12.33 -9.48
N GLN A 65 -1.77 11.52 -9.36
CA GLN A 65 -2.90 11.78 -8.48
C GLN A 65 -2.79 10.87 -7.25
N VAL A 66 -2.65 11.47 -6.07
CA VAL A 66 -2.75 10.74 -4.80
C VAL A 66 -3.87 11.35 -3.98
N GLU A 67 -4.84 10.52 -3.61
CA GLU A 67 -6.09 10.96 -2.99
C GLU A 67 -6.74 12.09 -3.81
N SER A 68 -6.93 13.26 -3.23
CA SER A 68 -7.47 14.45 -3.92
C SER A 68 -6.40 15.39 -4.47
N GLN A 69 -5.11 15.08 -4.25
CA GLN A 69 -4.00 15.94 -4.69
C GLN A 69 -3.44 15.49 -6.03
N ARG A 70 -3.17 16.45 -6.90
CA ARG A 70 -2.46 16.23 -8.16
C ARG A 70 -1.10 16.92 -8.09
N THR A 71 -0.07 16.19 -8.50
CA THR A 71 1.32 16.66 -8.50
C THR A 71 2.00 16.15 -9.76
N VAL A 72 2.91 16.94 -10.31
CA VAL A 72 3.79 16.47 -11.38
C VAL A 72 5.09 16.01 -10.74
N LEU A 73 5.40 14.73 -10.94
CA LEU A 73 6.67 14.15 -10.61
C LEU A 73 7.59 14.31 -11.83
N GLY A 74 8.62 15.14 -11.70
CA GLY A 74 9.61 15.35 -12.73
C GLY A 74 10.72 14.31 -12.69
N GLU A 75 11.72 14.52 -13.53
CA GLU A 75 12.89 13.66 -13.64
C GLU A 75 13.60 13.45 -12.29
N SER A 76 14.12 12.26 -12.12
CA SER A 76 14.93 11.87 -10.97
C SER A 76 14.23 12.06 -9.62
N ALA A 77 13.09 11.43 -9.46
CA ALA A 77 12.37 11.43 -8.20
C ALA A 77 11.79 10.05 -7.87
N ILE A 78 11.73 9.73 -6.58
CA ILE A 78 11.03 8.57 -6.06
C ILE A 78 9.73 9.02 -5.39
N GLN A 79 8.61 8.44 -5.78
CA GLN A 79 7.33 8.52 -5.07
C GLN A 79 7.13 7.27 -4.23
N VAL A 80 6.84 7.44 -2.97
CA VAL A 80 6.37 6.37 -2.08
C VAL A 80 4.85 6.37 -2.07
N LEU A 81 4.26 5.19 -2.21
CA LEU A 81 2.81 4.96 -2.16
C LEU A 81 2.55 3.84 -1.14
N PRO A 82 2.17 4.19 0.09
CA PRO A 82 1.88 3.20 1.11
C PRO A 82 0.58 2.45 0.80
N PRO A 83 0.34 1.30 1.47
CA PRO A 83 -0.92 0.58 1.37
C PRO A 83 -2.12 1.49 1.59
N LEU A 84 -3.23 1.18 0.92
CA LEU A 84 -4.51 1.89 0.99
C LEU A 84 -4.54 3.29 0.36
N SER A 85 -3.43 3.87 -0.03
CA SER A 85 -3.41 5.14 -0.77
C SER A 85 -4.10 4.99 -2.12
N VAL A 86 -5.07 5.86 -2.40
CA VAL A 86 -5.66 5.96 -3.74
C VAL A 86 -4.72 6.73 -4.64
N HIS A 87 -4.32 6.12 -5.73
CA HIS A 87 -3.39 6.77 -6.66
C HIS A 87 -3.68 6.41 -8.12
N GLY A 88 -3.29 7.31 -9.01
CA GLY A 88 -3.34 7.15 -10.45
C GLY A 88 -2.22 7.93 -11.10
N PHE A 89 -1.89 7.57 -12.33
CA PHE A 89 -0.78 8.17 -13.06
C PHE A 89 -1.17 8.46 -14.48
N ARG A 90 -0.59 9.55 -15.01
CA ARG A 90 -0.46 9.78 -16.45
C ARG A 90 1.00 10.05 -16.76
N PHE A 91 1.55 9.25 -17.66
CA PHE A 91 2.97 9.29 -18.00
C PHE A 91 3.18 9.95 -19.37
N SER A 92 4.32 10.64 -19.52
CA SER A 92 4.81 11.04 -20.86
C SER A 92 5.28 9.79 -21.64
N GLU A 93 5.23 9.85 -22.96
CA GLU A 93 5.61 8.70 -23.81
C GLU A 93 7.10 8.36 -23.76
N ASP A 94 7.92 9.32 -23.37
CA ASP A 94 9.38 9.18 -23.16
C ASP A 94 9.76 8.78 -21.74
N ILE A 95 8.78 8.35 -20.92
CA ILE A 95 9.00 7.97 -19.52
C ILE A 95 9.98 6.80 -19.40
N GLU A 96 11.01 6.99 -18.62
CA GLU A 96 11.94 5.95 -18.17
C GLU A 96 11.93 5.88 -16.66
N GLY A 97 11.84 4.68 -16.11
CA GLY A 97 11.81 4.46 -14.68
C GLY A 97 11.24 3.11 -14.30
N PHE A 98 11.03 2.93 -13.01
CA PHE A 98 10.68 1.64 -12.45
C PHE A 98 9.54 1.77 -11.43
N VAL A 99 8.75 0.72 -11.33
CA VAL A 99 7.82 0.50 -10.22
C VAL A 99 8.29 -0.73 -9.46
N VAL A 100 8.52 -0.56 -8.17
CA VAL A 100 8.80 -1.65 -7.24
C VAL A 100 7.65 -1.77 -6.27
N THR A 101 6.97 -2.90 -6.28
CA THR A 101 5.83 -3.20 -5.41
C THR A 101 6.29 -4.16 -4.33
N LEU A 102 6.10 -3.79 -3.07
CA LEU A 102 6.56 -4.52 -1.89
C LEU A 102 5.36 -5.11 -1.14
N ALA A 103 5.40 -6.41 -0.85
CA ALA A 103 4.40 -7.07 -0.03
C ALA A 103 4.54 -6.68 1.46
N ALA A 104 3.43 -6.68 2.20
CA ALA A 104 3.39 -6.27 3.60
C ALA A 104 4.44 -6.95 4.50
N PRO A 105 4.75 -8.26 4.38
CA PRO A 105 5.80 -8.88 5.19
C PRO A 105 7.18 -8.27 4.98
N LEU A 106 7.54 -7.96 3.72
CA LEU A 106 8.81 -7.31 3.40
C LEU A 106 8.84 -5.86 3.91
N VAL A 107 7.75 -5.13 3.76
CA VAL A 107 7.63 -3.75 4.30
C VAL A 107 7.82 -3.76 5.81
N ALA A 108 7.16 -4.68 6.53
CA ALA A 108 7.31 -4.81 7.99
C ALA A 108 8.74 -5.15 8.40
N HIS A 109 9.40 -6.07 7.68
CA HIS A 109 10.80 -6.42 7.89
C HIS A 109 11.74 -5.22 7.73
N LEU A 110 11.62 -4.49 6.61
CA LEU A 110 12.44 -3.30 6.32
C LEU A 110 12.21 -2.18 7.34
N GLN A 111 10.97 -1.95 7.74
CA GLN A 111 10.64 -0.96 8.78
C GLN A 111 11.21 -1.36 10.14
N GLY A 112 11.18 -2.64 10.49
CA GLY A 112 11.78 -3.16 11.72
C GLY A 112 13.30 -2.92 11.77
N GLN A 113 13.99 -3.08 10.65
CA GLN A 113 15.43 -2.83 10.53
C GLN A 113 15.79 -1.33 10.64
N LEU A 114 14.94 -0.44 10.12
CA LEU A 114 15.16 1.02 10.17
C LEU A 114 14.91 1.63 11.55
N GLY A 115 14.24 0.89 12.45
CA GLY A 115 13.83 1.39 13.76
C GLY A 115 12.60 2.32 13.70
N HIS A 116 11.98 2.54 14.84
CA HIS A 116 10.70 3.25 14.96
C HIS A 116 10.73 4.76 14.59
N SER A 117 11.92 5.35 14.53
CA SER A 117 12.06 6.78 14.23
C SER A 117 11.92 7.14 12.74
N VAL A 118 11.92 6.14 11.84
CA VAL A 118 11.89 6.37 10.40
C VAL A 118 10.84 5.48 9.76
N ASN A 119 9.67 6.06 9.50
CA ASN A 119 8.58 5.34 8.81
C ASN A 119 8.36 5.91 7.39
N ALA A 120 9.41 5.90 6.58
CA ALA A 120 9.38 6.51 5.25
C ALA A 120 8.45 5.79 4.27
N LEU A 121 8.17 4.49 4.49
CA LEU A 121 7.28 3.70 3.63
C LEU A 121 5.79 3.82 4.00
N ALA A 122 5.45 4.47 5.11
CA ALA A 122 4.07 4.61 5.56
C ALA A 122 3.41 5.95 5.16
N VAL A 123 4.16 6.82 4.46
CA VAL A 123 3.65 8.13 4.05
C VAL A 123 3.81 8.27 2.55
N SER A 124 2.73 8.71 1.88
CA SER A 124 2.81 9.06 0.47
C SER A 124 3.57 10.36 0.32
N GLU A 125 4.78 10.27 -0.22
CA GLU A 125 5.67 11.44 -0.38
C GLU A 125 6.62 11.24 -1.56
N SER A 126 6.97 12.36 -2.24
CA SER A 126 7.93 12.40 -3.34
C SER A 126 9.28 12.88 -2.85
N TYR A 127 10.34 12.21 -3.25
CA TYR A 127 11.72 12.53 -2.89
C TYR A 127 12.56 12.79 -4.15
N PRO A 128 12.91 14.05 -4.46
CA PRO A 128 13.82 14.36 -5.57
C PRO A 128 15.20 13.74 -5.35
N ALA A 129 15.69 13.02 -6.35
CA ALA A 129 16.98 12.35 -6.29
C ALA A 129 18.18 13.32 -6.42
N ARG A 130 17.96 14.52 -6.98
CA ARG A 130 19.00 15.54 -7.18
C ARG A 130 20.28 14.94 -7.79
N GLY A 131 21.40 15.00 -7.05
CA GLY A 131 22.69 14.44 -7.49
C GLY A 131 22.78 12.90 -7.50
N ASP A 132 21.81 12.21 -6.92
CA ASP A 132 21.82 10.74 -6.77
C ASP A 132 21.11 10.00 -7.92
N SER A 133 20.66 10.70 -8.97
CA SER A 133 19.89 10.12 -10.07
C SER A 133 20.55 8.90 -10.71
N ALA A 134 21.83 9.03 -11.08
CA ALA A 134 22.59 7.94 -11.70
C ALA A 134 22.78 6.73 -10.75
N TYR A 135 22.96 6.99 -9.47
CA TYR A 135 23.08 5.98 -8.45
C TYR A 135 21.75 5.20 -8.28
N LEU A 136 20.64 5.91 -8.15
CA LEU A 136 19.33 5.30 -8.04
C LEU A 136 18.95 4.52 -9.30
N ASN A 137 19.19 5.09 -10.48
CA ASN A 137 18.90 4.41 -11.74
C ASN A 137 19.66 3.07 -11.83
N ARG A 138 20.91 3.03 -11.37
CA ARG A 138 21.68 1.78 -11.30
C ARG A 138 21.04 0.78 -10.34
N LEU A 139 20.70 1.21 -9.11
CA LEU A 139 20.07 0.34 -8.12
C LEU A 139 18.76 -0.28 -8.62
N PHE A 140 17.89 0.53 -9.24
CA PHE A 140 16.63 0.04 -9.79
C PHE A 140 16.84 -0.87 -11.00
N SER A 141 17.83 -0.57 -11.87
CA SER A 141 18.18 -1.41 -13.00
C SER A 141 18.74 -2.76 -12.54
N ASP A 142 19.63 -2.75 -11.55
CA ASP A 142 20.19 -3.99 -10.99
C ASP A 142 19.09 -4.83 -10.33
N LEU A 143 18.16 -4.20 -9.60
CA LEU A 143 17.00 -4.88 -9.02
C LEU A 143 16.11 -5.50 -10.10
N GLN A 144 15.83 -4.76 -11.17
CA GLN A 144 15.04 -5.26 -12.31
C GLN A 144 15.71 -6.45 -13.01
N ASN A 145 17.02 -6.36 -13.24
CA ASN A 145 17.78 -7.43 -13.87
C ASN A 145 17.79 -8.70 -12.99
N GLU A 146 17.98 -8.53 -11.68
CA GLU A 146 17.96 -9.65 -10.74
C GLU A 146 16.56 -10.25 -10.62
N TYR A 147 15.52 -9.39 -10.61
CA TYR A 147 14.12 -9.84 -10.58
C TYR A 147 13.76 -10.72 -11.79
N GLN A 148 14.28 -10.41 -12.97
CA GLN A 148 14.08 -11.21 -14.18
C GLN A 148 15.02 -12.42 -14.28
N GLY A 149 16.11 -12.41 -13.51
CA GLY A 149 17.13 -13.46 -13.52
C GLY A 149 16.74 -14.68 -12.69
N HIS A 150 17.57 -15.73 -12.80
CA HIS A 150 17.40 -16.99 -12.07
C HIS A 150 18.72 -17.44 -11.42
N GLN A 151 19.60 -16.48 -11.08
CA GLN A 151 20.91 -16.77 -10.50
C GLN A 151 20.79 -17.26 -9.04
N PRO A 152 21.75 -18.06 -8.55
CA PRO A 152 21.80 -18.45 -7.15
C PRO A 152 21.81 -17.23 -6.22
N ALA A 153 21.16 -17.35 -5.06
CA ALA A 153 21.03 -16.27 -4.07
C ALA A 153 20.27 -15.01 -4.55
N ARG A 154 19.50 -15.10 -5.63
CA ARG A 154 18.68 -14.03 -6.21
C ARG A 154 17.86 -13.27 -5.16
N GLU A 155 17.14 -13.99 -4.31
CA GLU A 155 16.30 -13.39 -3.27
C GLU A 155 17.12 -12.51 -2.32
N MET A 156 18.29 -12.99 -1.89
CA MET A 156 19.19 -12.24 -0.99
C MET A 156 19.68 -10.95 -1.65
N LEU A 157 20.04 -10.98 -2.93
CA LEU A 157 20.50 -9.80 -3.66
C LEU A 157 19.37 -8.80 -3.87
N MET A 158 18.17 -9.26 -4.23
CA MET A 158 16.99 -8.39 -4.35
C MET A 158 16.64 -7.69 -3.02
N HIS A 159 16.72 -8.42 -1.90
CA HIS A 159 16.51 -7.84 -0.57
C HIS A 159 17.57 -6.80 -0.22
N ALA A 160 18.83 -7.03 -0.55
CA ALA A 160 19.92 -6.07 -0.33
C ALA A 160 19.72 -4.78 -1.16
N LEU A 161 19.35 -4.91 -2.43
CA LEU A 161 19.11 -3.79 -3.33
C LEU A 161 17.90 -2.95 -2.87
N VAL A 162 16.78 -3.61 -2.56
CA VAL A 162 15.60 -2.90 -2.05
C VAL A 162 15.85 -2.25 -0.70
N SER A 163 16.61 -2.89 0.19
CA SER A 163 17.02 -2.30 1.47
C SER A 163 17.83 -1.01 1.25
N THR A 164 18.74 -1.01 0.28
CA THR A 164 19.54 0.16 -0.06
C THR A 164 18.67 1.32 -0.57
N ILE A 165 17.69 1.03 -1.45
CA ILE A 165 16.72 2.03 -1.93
C ILE A 165 15.91 2.59 -0.75
N VAL A 166 15.42 1.74 0.12
CA VAL A 166 14.61 2.13 1.29
C VAL A 166 15.43 2.95 2.30
N VAL A 167 16.70 2.63 2.51
CA VAL A 167 17.64 3.44 3.30
C VAL A 167 17.79 4.84 2.70
N TRP A 168 17.96 4.94 1.38
CA TRP A 168 18.05 6.23 0.70
C TRP A 168 16.77 7.06 0.93
N VAL A 169 15.59 6.50 0.68
CA VAL A 169 14.29 7.15 0.92
C VAL A 169 14.17 7.61 2.36
N SER A 170 14.56 6.76 3.31
CA SER A 170 14.50 7.06 4.75
C SER A 170 15.39 8.24 5.14
N ARG A 171 16.59 8.35 4.55
CA ARG A 171 17.49 9.50 4.76
C ARG A 171 16.89 10.80 4.22
N GLN A 172 16.26 10.76 3.05
CA GLN A 172 15.55 11.92 2.50
C GLN A 172 14.38 12.35 3.39
N ALA A 173 13.61 11.38 3.90
CA ALA A 173 12.52 11.65 4.84
C ALA A 173 13.03 12.35 6.12
N LEU A 174 14.12 11.87 6.70
CA LEU A 174 14.74 12.49 7.90
C LEU A 174 15.23 13.91 7.63
N GLN A 175 15.89 14.18 6.50
CA GLN A 175 16.35 15.51 6.14
C GLN A 175 15.19 16.51 6.02
N ARG A 176 14.06 16.10 5.43
CA ARG A 176 12.86 16.94 5.35
C ARG A 176 12.22 17.19 6.71
N ARG A 177 12.23 16.20 7.60
CA ARG A 177 11.71 16.34 8.97
C ARG A 177 12.42 17.42 9.74
N SER A 178 13.73 17.56 9.58
CA SER A 178 14.52 18.60 10.23
C SER A 178 14.13 20.01 9.78
N ALA A 179 13.57 20.17 8.60
CA ALA A 179 13.21 21.47 8.01
C ALA A 179 11.77 21.93 8.34
N ASN A 180 10.86 21.05 8.82
CA ASN A 180 9.42 21.37 8.94
C ASN A 180 8.74 20.73 10.17
N GLN A 181 8.71 21.43 11.30
CA GLN A 181 8.27 20.85 12.59
C GLN A 181 6.74 20.73 12.82
N ARG A 182 5.84 21.43 12.14
CA ARG A 182 4.40 21.44 12.42
C ARG A 182 3.55 20.35 11.70
N PRO A 183 3.73 20.04 10.41
CA PRO A 183 3.06 18.92 9.75
C PRO A 183 3.51 17.56 10.28
N GLN A 184 4.62 17.51 10.99
CA GLN A 184 5.30 16.30 11.45
C GLN A 184 4.54 15.56 12.54
N ARG A 185 3.98 16.25 13.54
CA ARG A 185 3.24 15.58 14.65
C ARG A 185 1.99 14.85 14.17
N ALA A 186 1.25 15.46 13.25
CA ALA A 186 0.07 14.79 12.67
C ALA A 186 0.46 13.51 11.94
N ARG A 187 1.54 13.54 11.14
CA ARG A 187 2.09 12.36 10.46
C ARG A 187 2.62 11.31 11.43
N GLU A 188 3.26 11.71 12.51
CA GLU A 188 3.74 10.79 13.56
C GLU A 188 2.57 10.07 14.24
N TYR A 189 1.51 10.80 14.59
CA TYR A 189 0.30 10.20 15.14
C TYR A 189 -0.39 9.26 14.16
N PHE A 190 -0.48 9.65 12.89
CA PHE A 190 -1.05 8.80 11.84
C PHE A 190 -0.24 7.51 11.65
N ASN A 191 1.07 7.62 11.55
CA ASN A 191 1.95 6.45 11.40
C ASN A 191 1.88 5.53 12.62
N GLY A 192 1.90 6.09 13.83
CA GLY A 192 1.71 5.34 15.05
C GLY A 192 0.35 4.63 15.08
N PHE A 193 -0.71 5.30 14.60
CA PHE A 193 -2.03 4.69 14.45
C PHE A 193 -2.02 3.50 13.49
N ILE A 194 -1.42 3.64 12.31
CA ILE A 194 -1.31 2.53 11.33
C ILE A 194 -0.54 1.35 11.92
N GLN A 195 0.55 1.59 12.66
CA GLN A 195 1.30 0.53 13.35
C GLN A 195 0.46 -0.18 14.41
N LEU A 196 -0.30 0.59 15.20
CA LEU A 196 -1.20 0.02 16.21
C LEU A 196 -2.34 -0.79 15.56
N VAL A 197 -2.89 -0.32 14.45
CA VAL A 197 -3.88 -1.07 13.67
C VAL A 197 -3.26 -2.38 13.19
N GLU A 198 -2.05 -2.36 12.62
CA GLU A 198 -1.38 -3.57 12.13
C GLU A 198 -1.06 -4.55 13.26
N ALA A 199 -0.67 -4.06 14.44
CA ALA A 199 -0.38 -4.90 15.58
C ALA A 199 -1.65 -5.53 16.22
N HIS A 200 -2.79 -4.84 16.16
CA HIS A 200 -3.98 -5.17 16.93
C HIS A 200 -5.26 -5.42 16.12
N TYR A 201 -5.22 -5.46 14.77
CA TYR A 201 -6.43 -5.63 13.94
C TYR A 201 -7.19 -6.95 14.18
N ARG A 202 -6.53 -7.94 14.79
CA ARG A 202 -7.14 -9.23 15.20
C ARG A 202 -7.76 -9.19 16.58
N GLU A 203 -7.57 -8.11 17.29
CA GLU A 203 -8.11 -7.92 18.63
C GLU A 203 -9.38 -7.08 18.58
N HIS A 204 -10.24 -7.22 19.59
CA HIS A 204 -11.43 -6.37 19.73
C HIS A 204 -11.03 -5.00 20.30
N VAL A 205 -10.27 -4.22 19.54
CA VAL A 205 -9.75 -2.90 19.94
C VAL A 205 -10.63 -1.78 19.36
N LYS A 206 -10.94 -0.79 20.18
CA LYS A 206 -11.69 0.40 19.78
C LYS A 206 -10.74 1.53 19.36
N VAL A 207 -11.26 2.48 18.56
CA VAL A 207 -10.51 3.69 18.17
C VAL A 207 -10.05 4.48 19.39
N GLU A 208 -10.85 4.48 20.45
CA GLU A 208 -10.56 5.12 21.74
C GLU A 208 -9.30 4.57 22.38
N ASP A 209 -9.14 3.23 22.36
CA ASP A 209 -7.97 2.55 22.94
C ASP A 209 -6.70 2.90 22.17
N LEU A 210 -6.80 2.97 20.84
CA LEU A 210 -5.66 3.34 19.99
C LEU A 210 -5.29 4.83 20.14
N ALA A 211 -6.27 5.71 20.25
CA ALA A 211 -6.04 7.12 20.53
C ALA A 211 -5.34 7.30 21.89
N HIS A 212 -5.77 6.57 22.92
CA HIS A 212 -5.16 6.58 24.24
C HIS A 212 -3.70 6.09 24.21
N LYS A 213 -3.42 4.99 23.49
CA LYS A 213 -2.05 4.49 23.29
C LYS A 213 -1.13 5.51 22.62
N LEU A 214 -1.69 6.38 21.75
CA LEU A 214 -0.97 7.46 21.10
C LEU A 214 -0.86 8.75 21.93
N GLY A 215 -1.51 8.80 23.12
CA GLY A 215 -1.53 9.98 23.98
C GLY A 215 -2.30 11.17 23.38
N ILE A 216 -3.31 10.92 22.53
CA ILE A 216 -4.14 11.96 21.87
C ILE A 216 -5.63 11.69 22.07
N SER A 217 -6.45 12.73 21.87
CA SER A 217 -7.90 12.57 21.90
C SER A 217 -8.40 11.83 20.65
N VAL A 218 -9.54 11.14 20.77
CA VAL A 218 -10.23 10.48 19.65
C VAL A 218 -10.54 11.45 18.52
N SER A 219 -11.01 12.66 18.85
CA SER A 219 -11.31 13.69 17.86
C SER A 219 -10.06 14.13 17.09
N HIS A 220 -8.92 14.24 17.77
CA HIS A 220 -7.63 14.54 17.13
C HIS A 220 -7.22 13.41 16.19
N LEU A 221 -7.29 12.15 16.63
CA LEU A 221 -6.98 11.00 15.77
C LEU A 221 -7.87 10.95 14.53
N ILE A 222 -9.20 11.13 14.69
CA ILE A 222 -10.13 11.14 13.55
C ILE A 222 -9.81 12.29 12.59
N GLY A 223 -9.51 13.48 13.11
CA GLY A 223 -9.09 14.64 12.31
C GLY A 223 -7.82 14.36 11.51
N THR A 224 -6.80 13.83 12.18
CA THR A 224 -5.52 13.42 11.56
C THR A 224 -5.72 12.37 10.47
N CYS A 225 -6.54 11.34 10.71
CA CYS A 225 -6.84 10.32 9.70
C CYS A 225 -7.59 10.89 8.49
N ARG A 226 -8.52 11.81 8.70
CA ARG A 226 -9.23 12.49 7.59
C ARG A 226 -8.30 13.38 6.78
N GLU A 227 -7.43 14.11 7.44
CA GLU A 227 -6.46 15.00 6.81
C GLU A 227 -5.45 14.22 5.96
N LEU A 228 -4.89 13.12 6.49
CA LEU A 228 -3.77 12.40 5.87
C LEU A 228 -4.19 11.21 4.99
N ALA A 229 -5.34 10.60 5.27
CA ALA A 229 -5.85 9.43 4.54
C ALA A 229 -7.24 9.63 3.92
N GLY A 230 -7.84 10.80 4.03
CA GLY A 230 -9.16 11.09 3.48
C GLY A 230 -10.32 10.35 4.15
N GLN A 231 -10.07 9.57 5.20
CA GLN A 231 -11.06 8.70 5.84
C GLN A 231 -10.89 8.63 7.36
N PRO A 232 -11.97 8.35 8.12
CA PRO A 232 -11.90 8.27 9.57
C PRO A 232 -11.17 7.01 10.05
N ALA A 233 -10.56 7.07 11.24
CA ALA A 233 -9.78 6.02 11.87
C ALA A 233 -10.49 4.63 11.87
N LEU A 234 -11.76 4.58 12.23
CA LEU A 234 -12.54 3.32 12.25
C LEU A 234 -12.63 2.69 10.85
N GLN A 235 -12.68 3.50 9.81
CA GLN A 235 -12.72 2.97 8.44
C GLN A 235 -11.39 2.32 8.06
N ILE A 236 -10.26 2.91 8.44
CA ILE A 236 -8.92 2.34 8.22
C ILE A 236 -8.79 0.99 8.94
N MET A 237 -9.23 0.91 10.20
CA MET A 237 -9.24 -0.36 10.95
C MET A 237 -10.08 -1.43 10.24
N HIS A 238 -11.31 -1.09 9.84
CA HIS A 238 -12.19 -2.01 9.13
C HIS A 238 -11.60 -2.46 7.79
N GLU A 239 -10.93 -1.59 7.05
CA GLU A 239 -10.29 -1.96 5.78
C GLU A 239 -9.17 -2.96 6.00
N ARG A 240 -8.38 -2.81 7.06
CA ARG A 240 -7.34 -3.77 7.43
C ARG A 240 -7.93 -5.14 7.80
N GLN A 241 -8.99 -5.15 8.63
CA GLN A 241 -9.70 -6.38 8.99
C GLN A 241 -10.31 -7.08 7.76
N LEU A 242 -10.94 -6.32 6.86
CA LEU A 242 -11.54 -6.85 5.63
C LEU A 242 -10.50 -7.44 4.67
N LEU A 243 -9.31 -6.84 4.63
CA LEU A 243 -8.21 -7.40 3.86
C LEU A 243 -7.82 -8.78 4.36
N GLU A 244 -7.62 -8.94 5.67
CA GLU A 244 -7.30 -10.24 6.25
C GLU A 244 -8.46 -11.22 6.10
N ALA A 245 -9.71 -10.75 6.23
CA ALA A 245 -10.89 -11.58 5.97
C ALA A 245 -10.86 -12.17 4.57
N LYS A 246 -10.56 -11.37 3.55
CA LYS A 246 -10.44 -11.86 2.18
C LYS A 246 -9.35 -12.91 2.04
N ARG A 247 -8.20 -12.74 2.69
CA ARG A 247 -7.10 -13.72 2.71
C ARG A 247 -7.54 -15.04 3.33
N LEU A 248 -8.15 -14.98 4.51
CA LEU A 248 -8.63 -16.17 5.21
C LEU A 248 -9.73 -16.88 4.41
N LEU A 249 -10.62 -16.14 3.76
CA LEU A 249 -11.65 -16.71 2.88
C LEU A 249 -11.07 -17.38 1.64
N THR A 250 -9.98 -16.87 1.10
CA THR A 250 -9.33 -17.38 -0.12
C THR A 250 -8.43 -18.57 0.17
N TYR A 251 -7.61 -18.50 1.22
CA TYR A 251 -6.50 -19.43 1.42
C TYR A 251 -6.72 -20.44 2.54
N THR A 252 -7.86 -20.40 3.24
CA THR A 252 -8.13 -21.33 4.35
C THR A 252 -9.51 -21.96 4.24
N GLY A 253 -9.65 -23.13 4.90
CA GLY A 253 -10.95 -23.80 5.10
C GLY A 253 -11.75 -23.26 6.29
N MET A 254 -11.32 -22.21 6.97
CA MET A 254 -11.96 -21.65 8.16
C MET A 254 -13.42 -21.30 7.89
N THR A 255 -14.30 -21.60 8.81
CA THR A 255 -15.70 -21.17 8.76
C THR A 255 -15.83 -19.66 8.90
N ILE A 256 -16.96 -19.10 8.49
CA ILE A 256 -17.23 -17.66 8.65
C ILE A 256 -17.19 -17.23 10.12
N TYR A 257 -17.58 -18.12 11.02
CA TYR A 257 -17.52 -17.93 12.46
C TYR A 257 -16.05 -17.81 12.93
N GLU A 258 -15.20 -18.77 12.59
CA GLU A 258 -13.78 -18.77 12.94
C GLU A 258 -13.04 -17.56 12.37
N ILE A 259 -13.35 -17.13 11.15
CA ILE A 259 -12.78 -15.91 10.55
C ILE A 259 -13.22 -14.67 11.33
N SER A 260 -14.50 -14.59 11.70
CA SER A 260 -15.03 -13.48 12.50
C SER A 260 -14.31 -13.37 13.85
N ASP A 261 -14.15 -14.49 14.53
CA ASP A 261 -13.45 -14.59 15.81
C ASP A 261 -11.96 -14.24 15.68
N ALA A 262 -11.27 -14.81 14.70
CA ALA A 262 -9.85 -14.52 14.41
C ALA A 262 -9.58 -13.05 14.05
N LEU A 263 -10.59 -12.30 13.64
CA LEU A 263 -10.51 -10.87 13.32
C LEU A 263 -11.02 -9.96 14.44
N GLY A 264 -11.30 -10.53 15.64
CA GLY A 264 -11.71 -9.78 16.81
C GLY A 264 -13.12 -9.22 16.75
N PHE A 265 -14.03 -9.79 15.96
CA PHE A 265 -15.43 -9.39 15.99
C PHE A 265 -16.17 -10.14 17.11
N SER A 266 -16.85 -9.39 17.96
CA SER A 266 -17.66 -9.93 19.05
C SER A 266 -18.89 -10.71 18.57
N ASP A 267 -19.32 -10.49 17.31
CA ASP A 267 -20.50 -11.11 16.71
C ASP A 267 -20.26 -11.33 15.21
N PRO A 268 -20.37 -12.58 14.72
CA PRO A 268 -20.26 -12.91 13.31
C PRO A 268 -21.26 -12.17 12.41
N THR A 269 -22.40 -11.76 12.96
CA THR A 269 -23.39 -10.93 12.24
C THR A 269 -22.81 -9.56 11.92
N ASN A 270 -22.08 -8.94 12.86
CA ASN A 270 -21.41 -7.66 12.65
C ASN A 270 -20.32 -7.76 11.57
N PHE A 271 -19.52 -8.81 11.59
CA PHE A 271 -18.55 -9.11 10.56
C PHE A 271 -19.21 -9.26 9.18
N THR A 272 -20.23 -10.12 9.08
CA THR A 272 -20.93 -10.38 7.81
C THR A 272 -21.56 -9.11 7.24
N ARG A 273 -22.18 -8.29 8.10
CA ARG A 273 -22.77 -6.99 7.71
C ARG A 273 -21.72 -6.00 7.21
N LEU A 274 -20.58 -5.89 7.93
CA LEU A 274 -19.47 -5.04 7.52
C LEU A 274 -18.89 -5.50 6.19
N PHE A 275 -18.60 -6.79 6.06
CA PHE A 275 -18.04 -7.37 4.84
C PHE A 275 -18.96 -7.13 3.64
N ARG A 276 -20.26 -7.45 3.76
CA ARG A 276 -21.24 -7.23 2.69
C ARG A 276 -21.36 -5.76 2.30
N ARG A 277 -21.37 -4.87 3.27
CA ARG A 277 -21.47 -3.41 3.02
C ARG A 277 -20.26 -2.87 2.27
N ARG A 278 -19.06 -3.43 2.51
CA ARG A 278 -17.80 -2.93 1.94
C ARG A 278 -17.37 -3.66 0.67
N VAL A 279 -17.65 -4.95 0.59
CA VAL A 279 -17.22 -5.82 -0.53
C VAL A 279 -18.34 -6.02 -1.55
N GLY A 280 -19.59 -5.72 -1.17
CA GLY A 280 -20.78 -5.84 -2.04
C GLY A 280 -21.44 -7.22 -1.99
N VAL A 281 -20.75 -8.26 -1.51
CA VAL A 281 -21.26 -9.63 -1.39
C VAL A 281 -21.02 -10.17 0.03
N SER A 282 -21.75 -11.23 0.42
CA SER A 282 -21.50 -11.87 1.72
C SER A 282 -20.16 -12.62 1.72
N PRO A 283 -19.53 -12.88 2.89
CA PRO A 283 -18.31 -13.66 2.99
C PRO A 283 -18.44 -15.06 2.33
N LYS A 284 -19.58 -15.71 2.50
CA LYS A 284 -19.86 -17.00 1.86
C LYS A 284 -19.88 -16.88 0.33
N ALA A 285 -20.67 -15.92 -0.19
CA ALA A 285 -20.76 -15.71 -1.64
C ALA A 285 -19.40 -15.30 -2.24
N PHE A 286 -18.57 -14.58 -1.50
CA PHE A 286 -17.20 -14.25 -1.90
C PHE A 286 -16.35 -15.51 -2.06
N ARG A 287 -16.37 -16.42 -1.08
CA ARG A 287 -15.66 -17.72 -1.14
C ARG A 287 -16.15 -18.60 -2.27
N ASP A 288 -17.49 -18.69 -2.44
CA ASP A 288 -18.09 -19.56 -3.44
C ASP A 288 -17.71 -19.12 -4.87
N ARG A 289 -17.63 -17.82 -5.12
CA ARG A 289 -17.14 -17.26 -6.40
C ARG A 289 -15.69 -17.65 -6.69
N LEU A 290 -14.82 -17.54 -5.70
CA LEU A 290 -13.40 -17.90 -5.87
C LEU A 290 -13.20 -19.37 -6.22
N LYS A 291 -14.01 -20.27 -5.64
CA LYS A 291 -13.99 -21.70 -5.98
C LYS A 291 -14.47 -21.94 -7.41
N SER A 292 -15.56 -21.29 -7.82
CA SER A 292 -16.08 -21.42 -9.19
C SER A 292 -15.07 -20.92 -10.24
N ASP A 293 -14.31 -19.87 -9.93
CA ASP A 293 -13.30 -19.31 -10.83
C ASP A 293 -12.06 -20.22 -10.91
N GLN A 294 -11.71 -20.95 -9.84
CA GLN A 294 -10.65 -21.96 -9.84
C GLN A 294 -11.03 -23.21 -10.62
N ASP A 295 -12.26 -23.73 -10.42
CA ASP A 295 -12.77 -24.90 -11.14
C ASP A 295 -12.97 -24.63 -12.65
N ALA A 296 -13.10 -23.36 -13.08
CA ALA A 296 -13.22 -23.00 -14.48
C ALA A 296 -11.86 -22.78 -15.19
N ALA A 297 -10.77 -22.74 -14.40
CA ALA A 297 -9.40 -22.53 -14.90
C ALA A 297 -8.58 -23.84 -14.99
N GLU A 298 -9.11 -24.96 -14.45
CA GLU A 298 -8.66 -26.34 -14.63
C GLU A 298 -9.38 -27.02 -15.80
#